data_94e792aeb34acae4137a8e6456c25810
#
_entry.id   94e792aeb34acae4137a8e6456c25810
#
_cell.length_a   1.000
_cell.length_b   1.000
_cell.length_c   1.000
_cell.angle_alpha   90.00
_cell.angle_beta   90.00
_cell.angle_gamma   90.00
#
_symmetry.space_group_name_H-M   'P 1'
#
loop_
_entity.id
_entity.type
_entity.pdbx_description
1 polymer ?
#
loop_
_entity_poly.entity_id
_entity_poly.type
_entity_poly.pdbx_seq_one_letter_code
_entity_poly.pdbx_strand_id
1 'polypeptide(L)'
;MTQRVAITKVDEGSIEAAVREAIALAGSLEELIKSDSRVLIKPNVCMPAPSGSGVVADARVTEAVARIVLELGLRSVVIGDGSIAGYDVGGGYSTEEAFETSGTAEVARRLGIELRNLNSDSFVEVTIHKPLVMDKVRIARTALESDVIISIPVLKSHIRTYATLSLKNMKGVMPGAEKRKSHRLGPDMAIVDLNSVVRPSYAVIDATVGMEGLWQYPQDSREVGLIVAGRDTLAVDIVGAALMGIDPKQIMHLQYLAKQEGTIVDLGQIEIVGEPLDKHRQQFKTGFQVFEARYPEVHIVQGESACSGCTNELVSAITYMKQAGYSRGMGG
;
A
#
# COMPACT_ATOMS: atom_id res chain seq x y z
N MET A 1 16.37 -1.57 19.30
CA MET A 1 16.59 -0.27 18.60
C MET A 1 15.26 0.44 18.58
N THR A 2 15.23 1.75 18.81
CA THR A 2 14.00 2.54 18.77
C THR A 2 13.48 2.54 17.34
N GLN A 3 12.21 2.24 17.13
CA GLN A 3 11.58 2.30 15.81
C GLN A 3 11.38 3.77 15.44
N ARG A 4 12.10 4.26 14.43
CA ARG A 4 12.04 5.66 14.00
C ARG A 4 11.27 5.79 12.70
N VAL A 5 10.32 6.74 12.68
CA VAL A 5 9.50 7.09 11.51
C VAL A 5 9.55 8.60 11.33
N ALA A 6 9.86 9.04 10.11
CA ALA A 6 9.85 10.45 9.76
C ALA A 6 8.54 10.86 9.10
N ILE A 7 8.06 12.05 9.43
CA ILE A 7 6.99 12.74 8.72
C ILE A 7 7.56 14.05 8.21
N THR A 8 7.45 14.31 6.92
CA THR A 8 7.88 15.59 6.32
C THR A 8 6.78 16.19 5.49
N LYS A 9 6.77 17.53 5.44
CA LYS A 9 5.77 18.29 4.70
C LYS A 9 6.26 18.57 3.29
N VAL A 10 5.36 18.45 2.32
CA VAL A 10 5.63 18.88 0.94
C VAL A 10 5.35 20.38 0.84
N ASP A 11 6.38 21.19 1.01
CA ASP A 11 6.27 22.65 0.88
C ASP A 11 6.47 23.08 -0.57
N GLU A 12 5.68 24.08 -1.02
CA GLU A 12 5.76 24.74 -2.33
C GLU A 12 5.93 23.78 -3.53
N GLY A 13 5.42 22.52 -3.40
CA GLY A 13 5.42 21.55 -4.48
C GLY A 13 6.72 20.73 -4.65
N SER A 14 7.70 20.87 -3.76
CA SER A 14 8.95 20.09 -3.83
C SER A 14 8.82 18.72 -3.16
N ILE A 15 8.17 17.78 -3.84
CA ILE A 15 8.06 16.39 -3.40
C ILE A 15 9.45 15.75 -3.20
N GLU A 16 10.39 16.01 -4.11
CA GLU A 16 11.75 15.45 -4.02
C GLU A 16 12.45 15.88 -2.73
N ALA A 17 12.36 17.17 -2.35
CA ALA A 17 12.96 17.66 -1.11
C ALA A 17 12.34 16.97 0.12
N ALA A 18 11.01 16.84 0.18
CA ALA A 18 10.32 16.19 1.27
C ALA A 18 10.70 14.69 1.37
N VAL A 19 10.83 13.98 0.25
CA VAL A 19 11.27 12.56 0.24
C VAL A 19 12.70 12.44 0.74
N ARG A 20 13.62 13.29 0.28
CA ARG A 20 15.02 13.29 0.73
C ARG A 20 15.12 13.55 2.24
N GLU A 21 14.40 14.56 2.73
CA GLU A 21 14.35 14.88 4.15
C GLU A 21 13.77 13.72 4.98
N ALA A 22 12.66 13.12 4.56
CA ALA A 22 12.04 12.00 5.26
C ALA A 22 13.01 10.81 5.38
N ILE A 23 13.70 10.46 4.29
CA ILE A 23 14.68 9.37 4.28
C ILE A 23 15.88 9.71 5.18
N ALA A 24 16.39 10.93 5.14
CA ALA A 24 17.50 11.36 5.98
C ALA A 24 17.15 11.31 7.48
N LEU A 25 15.94 11.74 7.86
CA LEU A 25 15.47 11.73 9.24
C LEU A 25 15.16 10.33 9.77
N ALA A 26 14.58 9.47 8.94
CA ALA A 26 14.17 8.11 9.34
C ALA A 26 15.32 7.10 9.38
N GLY A 27 16.47 7.46 8.88
CA GLY A 27 17.64 6.60 8.70
C GLY A 27 17.89 6.32 7.23
N SER A 28 19.09 6.70 6.79
CA SER A 28 19.51 6.68 5.39
C SER A 28 19.42 5.31 4.74
N LEU A 29 19.07 5.28 3.47
CA LEU A 29 19.13 4.09 2.62
C LEU A 29 20.56 3.55 2.44
N GLU A 30 21.58 4.41 2.56
CA GLU A 30 23.01 4.05 2.49
C GLU A 30 23.41 2.97 3.50
N GLU A 31 22.73 2.92 4.66
CA GLU A 31 23.01 1.91 5.66
C GLU A 31 22.39 0.54 5.34
N LEU A 32 21.41 0.49 4.43
CA LEU A 32 20.74 -0.75 3.98
C LEU A 32 21.30 -1.27 2.68
N ILE A 33 21.71 -0.36 1.78
CA ILE A 33 22.07 -0.65 0.41
C ILE A 33 23.59 -0.75 0.29
N LYS A 34 24.08 -1.88 -0.20
CA LYS A 34 25.49 -2.11 -0.55
C LYS A 34 25.69 -1.89 -2.05
N SER A 35 26.93 -1.70 -2.48
CA SER A 35 27.29 -1.42 -3.87
C SER A 35 26.87 -2.52 -4.88
N ASP A 36 26.66 -3.74 -4.42
CA ASP A 36 26.24 -4.91 -5.20
C ASP A 36 24.77 -5.29 -4.97
N SER A 37 24.04 -4.52 -4.16
CA SER A 37 22.62 -4.80 -3.86
C SER A 37 21.74 -4.70 -5.09
N ARG A 38 20.81 -5.64 -5.20
CA ARG A 38 19.67 -5.59 -6.13
C ARG A 38 18.51 -4.91 -5.43
N VAL A 39 18.04 -3.80 -5.97
CA VAL A 39 17.00 -2.98 -5.36
C VAL A 39 15.72 -3.03 -6.17
N LEU A 40 14.62 -3.39 -5.53
CA LEU A 40 13.27 -3.24 -6.06
C LEU A 40 12.61 -2.01 -5.46
N ILE A 41 12.33 -1.00 -6.26
CA ILE A 41 11.46 0.12 -5.91
C ILE A 41 10.04 -0.30 -6.29
N LYS A 42 9.17 -0.42 -5.29
CA LYS A 42 7.82 -0.94 -5.48
C LYS A 42 6.74 0.10 -5.17
N PRO A 43 6.37 0.94 -6.15
CA PRO A 43 5.24 1.84 -6.00
C PRO A 43 3.92 1.07 -5.88
N ASN A 44 2.86 1.73 -5.43
CA ASN A 44 1.50 1.23 -5.50
C ASN A 44 0.87 1.66 -6.83
N VAL A 45 0.86 0.79 -7.83
CA VAL A 45 0.25 1.02 -9.14
C VAL A 45 -0.84 -0.03 -9.37
N CYS A 46 -1.91 0.06 -8.59
CA CYS A 46 -2.94 -0.98 -8.54
C CYS A 46 -3.85 -1.03 -9.77
N MET A 47 -4.01 0.08 -10.49
CA MET A 47 -4.87 0.22 -11.68
C MET A 47 -4.48 1.46 -12.49
N PRO A 48 -4.95 1.62 -13.74
CA PRO A 48 -4.76 2.87 -14.47
C PRO A 48 -5.42 4.04 -13.75
N ALA A 49 -4.60 4.97 -13.30
CA ALA A 49 -5.04 6.22 -12.69
C ALA A 49 -3.90 7.25 -12.80
N PRO A 50 -4.19 8.54 -12.92
CA PRO A 50 -3.16 9.55 -13.06
C PRO A 50 -2.36 9.73 -11.76
N SER A 51 -1.09 10.12 -11.92
CA SER A 51 -0.23 10.57 -10.82
C SER A 51 -0.92 11.68 -10.01
N GLY A 52 -0.75 11.66 -8.69
CA GLY A 52 -1.39 12.64 -7.80
C GLY A 52 -2.90 12.47 -7.57
N SER A 53 -3.49 11.38 -8.05
CA SER A 53 -4.92 11.09 -7.84
C SER A 53 -5.24 10.51 -6.45
N GLY A 54 -4.24 10.06 -5.70
CA GLY A 54 -4.43 9.29 -4.47
C GLY A 54 -4.83 7.82 -4.72
N VAL A 55 -5.16 7.44 -5.96
CA VAL A 55 -5.45 6.04 -6.33
C VAL A 55 -4.17 5.22 -6.46
N VAL A 56 -3.15 5.80 -7.07
CA VAL A 56 -1.81 5.23 -7.27
C VAL A 56 -0.75 6.15 -6.70
N ALA A 57 0.43 5.62 -6.44
CA ALA A 57 1.56 6.42 -5.97
C ALA A 57 1.91 7.50 -7.00
N ASP A 58 2.16 8.71 -6.52
CA ASP A 58 2.62 9.81 -7.35
C ASP A 58 3.98 9.46 -7.97
N ALA A 59 4.08 9.56 -9.29
CA ALA A 59 5.29 9.24 -10.02
C ALA A 59 6.49 10.09 -9.57
N ARG A 60 6.25 11.30 -9.07
CA ARG A 60 7.31 12.18 -8.53
C ARG A 60 7.90 11.63 -7.22
N VAL A 61 7.10 10.97 -6.37
CA VAL A 61 7.61 10.27 -5.18
C VAL A 61 8.46 9.09 -5.59
N THR A 62 7.98 8.30 -6.56
CA THR A 62 8.73 7.17 -7.12
C THR A 62 10.05 7.64 -7.74
N GLU A 63 10.04 8.75 -8.49
CA GLU A 63 11.24 9.34 -9.08
C GLU A 63 12.23 9.81 -8.03
N ALA A 64 11.76 10.51 -6.99
CA ALA A 64 12.63 10.98 -5.91
C ALA A 64 13.36 9.84 -5.21
N VAL A 65 12.65 8.77 -4.86
CA VAL A 65 13.25 7.56 -4.28
C VAL A 65 14.25 6.93 -5.26
N ALA A 66 13.89 6.82 -6.55
CA ALA A 66 14.76 6.24 -7.56
C ALA A 66 16.06 7.05 -7.75
N ARG A 67 15.99 8.38 -7.76
CA ARG A 67 17.17 9.25 -7.83
C ARG A 67 18.11 9.04 -6.65
N ILE A 68 17.57 8.98 -5.43
CA ILE A 68 18.37 8.72 -4.21
C ILE A 68 19.09 7.37 -4.33
N VAL A 69 18.37 6.32 -4.77
CA VAL A 69 18.97 4.99 -4.95
C VAL A 69 20.06 5.00 -6.04
N LEU A 70 19.86 5.69 -7.16
CA LEU A 70 20.86 5.80 -8.23
C LEU A 70 22.10 6.59 -7.80
N GLU A 71 21.95 7.61 -6.96
CA GLU A 71 23.06 8.41 -6.40
C GLU A 71 24.01 7.54 -5.54
N LEU A 72 23.54 6.39 -5.02
CA LEU A 72 24.41 5.40 -4.36
C LEU A 72 25.29 4.57 -5.32
N GLY A 73 25.20 4.84 -6.62
CA GLY A 73 26.05 4.18 -7.63
C GLY A 73 25.62 2.77 -8.01
N LEU A 74 24.40 2.37 -7.70
CA LEU A 74 23.85 1.05 -7.99
C LEU A 74 23.58 0.83 -9.48
N ARG A 75 23.84 -0.40 -9.94
CA ARG A 75 23.56 -0.83 -11.32
C ARG A 75 22.34 -1.74 -11.44
N SER A 76 21.92 -2.35 -10.34
CA SER A 76 20.81 -3.30 -10.33
C SER A 76 19.61 -2.69 -9.57
N VAL A 77 18.90 -1.80 -10.25
CA VAL A 77 17.69 -1.15 -9.75
C VAL A 77 16.53 -1.47 -10.69
N VAL A 78 15.42 -1.89 -10.13
CA VAL A 78 14.19 -2.20 -10.87
C VAL A 78 13.04 -1.39 -10.23
N ILE A 79 12.19 -0.77 -11.03
CA ILE A 79 10.88 -0.29 -10.61
C ILE A 79 9.87 -1.35 -11.00
N GLY A 80 9.03 -1.82 -10.07
CA GLY A 80 8.08 -2.88 -10.40
C GLY A 80 6.86 -2.93 -9.49
N ASP A 81 5.73 -3.31 -10.08
CA ASP A 81 4.50 -3.66 -9.39
C ASP A 81 3.69 -4.65 -10.23
N GLY A 82 2.72 -5.31 -9.59
CA GLY A 82 1.68 -6.07 -10.25
C GLY A 82 0.33 -5.46 -9.91
N SER A 83 -0.31 -4.82 -10.88
CA SER A 83 -1.64 -4.24 -10.71
C SER A 83 -2.69 -5.29 -10.37
N ILE A 84 -3.92 -4.87 -10.08
CA ILE A 84 -5.05 -5.79 -9.89
C ILE A 84 -5.59 -6.35 -11.23
N ALA A 85 -5.01 -5.95 -12.37
CA ALA A 85 -5.37 -6.45 -13.70
C ALA A 85 -5.35 -7.98 -13.80
N GLY A 86 -4.46 -8.65 -13.06
CA GLY A 86 -4.42 -10.11 -12.98
C GLY A 86 -5.60 -10.76 -12.25
N TYR A 87 -6.61 -10.01 -11.90
CA TYR A 87 -7.83 -10.54 -11.26
C TYR A 87 -8.79 -11.23 -12.24
N ASP A 88 -8.53 -11.21 -13.54
CA ASP A 88 -9.35 -11.83 -14.61
C ASP A 88 -10.83 -11.47 -14.61
N VAL A 89 -11.22 -10.47 -13.88
CA VAL A 89 -12.60 -10.10 -13.72
C VAL A 89 -12.82 -8.76 -14.40
N GLY A 90 -12.84 -8.78 -15.74
CA GLY A 90 -13.46 -7.73 -16.51
C GLY A 90 -12.91 -6.31 -16.37
N GLY A 91 -11.70 -6.14 -15.84
CA GLY A 91 -11.10 -4.81 -15.68
C GLY A 91 -10.70 -4.16 -17.00
N GLY A 92 -10.53 -4.94 -18.07
CA GLY A 92 -10.24 -4.46 -19.41
C GLY A 92 -8.92 -3.68 -19.57
N TYR A 93 -8.00 -3.73 -18.59
CA TYR A 93 -6.71 -3.03 -18.60
C TYR A 93 -5.53 -3.95 -18.23
N SER A 94 -4.33 -3.54 -18.60
CA SER A 94 -3.08 -4.24 -18.27
C SER A 94 -2.28 -3.52 -17.17
N THR A 95 -1.26 -4.19 -16.62
CA THR A 95 -0.30 -3.55 -15.70
C THR A 95 0.53 -2.51 -16.43
N GLU A 96 0.85 -2.74 -17.70
CA GLU A 96 1.56 -1.80 -18.57
C GLU A 96 0.75 -0.50 -18.75
N GLU A 97 -0.56 -0.62 -19.01
CA GLU A 97 -1.45 0.54 -19.09
C GLU A 97 -1.50 1.31 -17.75
N ALA A 98 -1.50 0.59 -16.63
CA ALA A 98 -1.44 1.22 -15.32
C ALA A 98 -0.11 1.98 -15.10
N PHE A 99 1.02 1.42 -15.55
CA PHE A 99 2.31 2.10 -15.49
C PHE A 99 2.37 3.35 -16.38
N GLU A 100 1.82 3.29 -17.59
CA GLU A 100 1.78 4.45 -18.49
C GLU A 100 0.89 5.55 -17.91
N THR A 101 -0.33 5.20 -17.50
CA THR A 101 -1.31 6.18 -16.99
C THR A 101 -0.85 6.83 -15.68
N SER A 102 -0.15 6.10 -14.81
CA SER A 102 0.38 6.64 -13.55
C SER A 102 1.64 7.49 -13.72
N GLY A 103 2.25 7.51 -14.92
CA GLY A 103 3.53 8.17 -15.16
C GLY A 103 4.75 7.36 -14.67
N THR A 104 4.55 6.19 -14.07
CA THR A 104 5.66 5.33 -13.59
C THR A 104 6.56 4.88 -14.73
N ALA A 105 5.98 4.54 -15.90
CA ALA A 105 6.73 4.15 -17.08
C ALA A 105 7.61 5.30 -17.61
N GLU A 106 7.13 6.53 -17.56
CA GLU A 106 7.90 7.72 -17.95
C GLU A 106 9.09 7.95 -17.01
N VAL A 107 8.90 7.79 -15.70
CA VAL A 107 9.99 7.86 -14.72
C VAL A 107 11.07 6.82 -15.02
N ALA A 108 10.67 5.57 -15.23
CA ALA A 108 11.60 4.49 -15.53
C ALA A 108 12.40 4.76 -16.80
N ARG A 109 11.75 5.20 -17.88
CA ARG A 109 12.40 5.57 -19.16
C ARG A 109 13.38 6.73 -18.98
N ARG A 110 12.98 7.79 -18.30
CA ARG A 110 13.81 8.98 -18.08
C ARG A 110 15.06 8.70 -17.26
N LEU A 111 14.96 7.83 -16.26
CA LEU A 111 16.07 7.45 -15.39
C LEU A 111 16.89 6.26 -15.92
N GLY A 112 16.48 5.62 -17.01
CA GLY A 112 17.13 4.43 -17.54
C GLY A 112 17.04 3.21 -16.61
N ILE A 113 15.99 3.13 -15.80
CA ILE A 113 15.74 2.02 -14.86
C ILE A 113 14.81 1.01 -15.52
N GLU A 114 15.09 -0.28 -15.31
CA GLU A 114 14.20 -1.34 -15.76
C GLU A 114 12.82 -1.22 -15.09
N LEU A 115 11.73 -1.26 -15.90
CA LEU A 115 10.36 -1.34 -15.41
C LEU A 115 9.87 -2.79 -15.54
N ARG A 116 9.43 -3.38 -14.44
CA ARG A 116 9.02 -4.79 -14.38
C ARG A 116 7.53 -4.93 -14.02
N ASN A 117 6.77 -5.54 -14.93
CA ASN A 117 5.43 -6.04 -14.61
C ASN A 117 5.54 -7.32 -13.77
N LEU A 118 5.27 -7.23 -12.46
CA LEU A 118 5.36 -8.35 -11.55
C LEU A 118 4.22 -9.38 -11.72
N ASN A 119 3.14 -9.06 -12.48
CA ASN A 119 2.11 -10.02 -12.84
C ASN A 119 2.55 -10.98 -13.96
N SER A 120 3.53 -10.59 -14.77
CA SER A 120 4.09 -11.39 -15.88
C SER A 120 5.53 -11.88 -15.61
N ASP A 121 6.03 -11.66 -14.39
CA ASP A 121 7.35 -12.18 -13.99
C ASP A 121 7.32 -13.71 -13.87
N SER A 122 8.50 -14.33 -13.84
CA SER A 122 8.60 -15.71 -13.39
C SER A 122 8.30 -15.80 -11.89
N PHE A 123 7.61 -16.87 -11.49
CA PHE A 123 7.18 -17.04 -10.10
C PHE A 123 7.89 -18.21 -9.45
N VAL A 124 8.23 -18.03 -8.17
CA VAL A 124 8.77 -19.07 -7.31
C VAL A 124 7.72 -19.42 -6.26
N GLU A 125 7.40 -20.71 -6.11
CA GLU A 125 6.57 -21.18 -4.99
C GLU A 125 7.43 -21.27 -3.74
N VAL A 126 7.01 -20.58 -2.69
CA VAL A 126 7.69 -20.54 -1.39
C VAL A 126 6.77 -21.13 -0.32
N THR A 127 7.30 -22.05 0.48
CA THR A 127 6.60 -22.59 1.66
C THR A 127 6.72 -21.61 2.81
N ILE A 128 5.60 -21.30 3.45
CA ILE A 128 5.54 -20.37 4.59
C ILE A 128 5.73 -21.16 5.88
N HIS A 129 6.67 -20.72 6.70
CA HIS A 129 6.90 -21.31 8.00
C HIS A 129 5.90 -20.76 9.02
N LYS A 130 5.12 -21.65 9.67
CA LYS A 130 4.05 -21.29 10.61
C LYS A 130 3.00 -20.34 9.97
N PRO A 131 2.34 -20.78 8.89
CA PRO A 131 1.35 -19.97 8.20
C PRO A 131 0.13 -19.69 9.07
N LEU A 132 -0.52 -18.55 8.82
CA LEU A 132 -1.85 -18.27 9.37
C LEU A 132 -2.95 -18.84 8.46
N VAL A 133 -2.81 -18.71 7.13
CA VAL A 133 -3.82 -19.16 6.15
C VAL A 133 -3.25 -19.67 4.83
N MET A 134 -1.98 -19.38 4.51
CA MET A 134 -1.35 -19.77 3.25
C MET A 134 -0.11 -20.64 3.50
N ASP A 135 -0.22 -21.96 3.38
CA ASP A 135 0.94 -22.86 3.52
C ASP A 135 2.05 -22.56 2.49
N LYS A 136 1.63 -22.13 1.32
CA LYS A 136 2.52 -21.79 0.19
C LYS A 136 2.00 -20.57 -0.56
N VAL A 137 2.92 -19.83 -1.15
CA VAL A 137 2.62 -18.66 -1.97
C VAL A 137 3.57 -18.58 -3.16
N ARG A 138 3.06 -18.19 -4.34
CA ARG A 138 3.91 -17.87 -5.50
C ARG A 138 4.23 -16.39 -5.48
N ILE A 139 5.51 -16.09 -5.60
CA ILE A 139 6.05 -14.73 -5.53
C ILE A 139 6.88 -14.47 -6.79
N ALA A 140 6.79 -13.25 -7.32
CA ALA A 140 7.61 -12.78 -8.42
C ALA A 140 9.09 -12.94 -8.09
N ARG A 141 9.85 -13.57 -9.00
CA ARG A 141 11.28 -13.83 -8.82
C ARG A 141 12.06 -12.54 -8.56
N THR A 142 11.73 -11.48 -9.28
CA THR A 142 12.32 -10.14 -9.06
C THR A 142 12.25 -9.70 -7.62
N ALA A 143 11.10 -9.90 -6.94
CA ALA A 143 10.95 -9.51 -5.54
C ALA A 143 11.77 -10.41 -4.59
N LEU A 144 11.80 -11.72 -4.82
CA LEU A 144 12.57 -12.66 -4.00
C LEU A 144 14.09 -12.51 -4.17
N GLU A 145 14.53 -12.11 -5.34
CA GLU A 145 15.95 -11.93 -5.63
C GLU A 145 16.47 -10.53 -5.29
N SER A 146 15.61 -9.62 -4.88
CA SER A 146 16.00 -8.29 -4.42
C SER A 146 16.54 -8.34 -3.00
N ASP A 147 17.72 -7.75 -2.81
CA ASP A 147 18.36 -7.64 -1.49
C ASP A 147 17.70 -6.55 -0.64
N VAL A 148 17.16 -5.52 -1.31
CA VAL A 148 16.42 -4.42 -0.68
C VAL A 148 15.14 -4.15 -1.48
N ILE A 149 14.01 -4.09 -0.79
CA ILE A 149 12.73 -3.68 -1.35
C ILE A 149 12.29 -2.38 -0.67
N ILE A 150 12.07 -1.35 -1.48
CA ILE A 150 11.54 -0.06 -1.02
C ILE A 150 10.07 0.02 -1.44
N SER A 151 9.16 -0.10 -0.48
CA SER A 151 7.72 0.03 -0.74
C SER A 151 7.30 1.49 -0.75
N ILE A 152 6.57 1.90 -1.80
CA ILE A 152 5.99 3.24 -1.91
C ILE A 152 4.45 3.10 -1.99
N PRO A 153 3.77 2.88 -0.86
CA PRO A 153 2.32 2.82 -0.82
C PRO A 153 1.71 4.22 -0.85
N VAL A 154 0.45 4.33 -1.24
CA VAL A 154 -0.36 5.52 -1.04
C VAL A 154 -1.00 5.49 0.34
N LEU A 155 -1.11 6.66 0.99
CA LEU A 155 -1.88 6.81 2.22
C LEU A 155 -3.37 6.69 1.89
N LYS A 156 -3.94 5.49 2.03
CA LYS A 156 -5.35 5.29 1.72
C LYS A 156 -6.06 4.31 2.62
N SER A 157 -7.32 4.62 2.95
CA SER A 157 -8.19 3.67 3.62
C SER A 157 -8.53 2.50 2.68
N HIS A 158 -8.97 1.40 3.22
CA HIS A 158 -9.34 0.23 2.45
C HIS A 158 -10.52 -0.48 3.08
N ILE A 159 -11.45 -0.83 2.21
CA ILE A 159 -12.71 -1.41 2.62
C ILE A 159 -12.54 -2.73 3.42
N ARG A 160 -11.59 -3.61 3.10
CA ARG A 160 -11.43 -4.91 3.75
C ARG A 160 -10.40 -4.95 4.88
N THR A 161 -9.37 -4.10 4.82
CA THR A 161 -8.23 -4.15 5.74
C THR A 161 -8.02 -2.83 6.46
N TYR A 162 -9.03 -1.96 6.47
CA TYR A 162 -9.04 -0.58 6.98
C TYR A 162 -8.04 0.35 6.29
N ALA A 163 -6.84 -0.11 5.98
CA ALA A 163 -5.80 0.68 5.33
C ALA A 163 -5.08 -0.10 4.22
N THR A 164 -4.61 0.64 3.22
CA THR A 164 -3.56 0.20 2.28
C THR A 164 -2.30 0.95 2.63
N LEU A 165 -1.29 0.26 3.08
CA LEU A 165 0.00 0.82 3.47
C LEU A 165 1.11 -0.13 3.00
N SER A 166 2.33 -0.06 3.57
CA SER A 166 3.50 -0.72 3.02
C SER A 166 3.40 -2.25 3.01
N LEU A 167 2.92 -2.85 4.10
CA LEU A 167 2.79 -4.31 4.22
C LEU A 167 1.80 -4.87 3.20
N LYS A 168 0.63 -4.22 3.05
CA LYS A 168 -0.38 -4.64 2.09
C LYS A 168 0.04 -4.35 0.64
N ASN A 169 0.84 -3.31 0.39
CA ASN A 169 1.38 -3.01 -0.94
C ASN A 169 2.18 -4.20 -1.51
N MET A 170 2.78 -5.04 -0.66
CA MET A 170 3.48 -6.25 -1.08
C MET A 170 2.60 -7.27 -1.82
N LYS A 171 1.29 -7.17 -1.75
CA LYS A 171 0.41 -8.04 -2.56
C LYS A 171 0.67 -7.92 -4.07
N GLY A 172 1.24 -6.81 -4.54
CA GLY A 172 1.67 -6.63 -5.92
C GLY A 172 2.74 -7.60 -6.41
N VAL A 173 3.49 -8.27 -5.52
CA VAL A 173 4.51 -9.27 -5.92
C VAL A 173 3.93 -10.67 -6.17
N MET A 174 2.64 -10.89 -5.91
CA MET A 174 1.96 -12.16 -6.18
C MET A 174 1.30 -12.15 -7.56
N PRO A 175 1.20 -13.30 -8.26
CA PRO A 175 0.37 -13.40 -9.46
C PRO A 175 -1.13 -13.23 -9.13
N GLY A 176 -1.93 -12.87 -10.13
CA GLY A 176 -3.36 -12.60 -9.97
C GLY A 176 -4.15 -13.70 -9.26
N ALA A 177 -3.85 -14.97 -9.57
CA ALA A 177 -4.50 -16.12 -8.91
C ALA A 177 -4.22 -16.18 -7.40
N GLU A 178 -2.98 -15.88 -6.98
CA GLU A 178 -2.63 -15.83 -5.54
C GLU A 178 -3.25 -14.62 -4.85
N LYS A 179 -3.34 -13.46 -5.54
CA LYS A 179 -4.06 -12.29 -5.02
C LYS A 179 -5.52 -12.65 -4.70
N ARG A 180 -6.22 -13.34 -5.63
CA ARG A 180 -7.60 -13.82 -5.40
C ARG A 180 -7.69 -14.81 -4.25
N LYS A 181 -6.79 -15.81 -4.22
CA LYS A 181 -6.71 -16.80 -3.15
C LYS A 181 -6.56 -16.14 -1.79
N SER A 182 -5.64 -15.17 -1.67
CA SER A 182 -5.39 -14.42 -0.43
C SER A 182 -6.63 -13.65 0.07
N HIS A 183 -7.45 -13.13 -0.84
CA HIS A 183 -8.70 -12.46 -0.46
C HIS A 183 -9.76 -13.43 0.07
N ARG A 184 -9.82 -14.66 -0.44
CA ARG A 184 -10.77 -15.67 0.01
C ARG A 184 -10.38 -16.34 1.34
N LEU A 185 -9.08 -16.47 1.58
CA LEU A 185 -8.55 -17.10 2.80
C LEU A 185 -8.54 -16.16 4.02
N GLY A 186 -8.68 -14.86 3.81
CA GLY A 186 -8.60 -13.83 4.84
C GLY A 186 -7.46 -12.86 4.53
N PRO A 187 -7.78 -11.66 4.02
CA PRO A 187 -6.75 -10.75 3.49
C PRO A 187 -5.74 -10.29 4.54
N ASP A 188 -6.15 -10.08 5.80
CA ASP A 188 -5.24 -9.63 6.85
C ASP A 188 -4.21 -10.71 7.21
N MET A 189 -4.65 -11.94 7.40
CA MET A 189 -3.75 -13.07 7.68
C MET A 189 -2.84 -13.38 6.49
N ALA A 190 -3.36 -13.31 5.27
CA ALA A 190 -2.58 -13.51 4.06
C ALA A 190 -1.51 -12.41 3.83
N ILE A 191 -1.75 -11.16 4.28
CA ILE A 191 -0.74 -10.11 4.26
C ILE A 191 0.40 -10.47 5.21
N VAL A 192 0.12 -11.01 6.39
CA VAL A 192 1.14 -11.43 7.35
C VAL A 192 1.96 -12.59 6.79
N ASP A 193 1.29 -13.62 6.26
CA ASP A 193 1.94 -14.77 5.64
C ASP A 193 2.88 -14.35 4.50
N LEU A 194 2.44 -13.43 3.63
CA LEU A 194 3.27 -12.89 2.56
C LEU A 194 4.50 -12.16 3.10
N ASN A 195 4.31 -11.29 4.10
CA ASN A 195 5.40 -10.49 4.68
C ASN A 195 6.35 -11.32 5.56
N SER A 196 5.98 -12.54 5.95
CA SER A 196 6.90 -13.47 6.58
C SER A 196 7.94 -14.06 5.61
N VAL A 197 7.69 -13.95 4.30
CA VAL A 197 8.55 -14.48 3.23
C VAL A 197 9.25 -13.36 2.46
N VAL A 198 8.50 -12.31 2.11
CA VAL A 198 9.01 -11.17 1.36
C VAL A 198 8.46 -9.89 1.96
N ARG A 199 9.31 -9.19 2.73
CA ARG A 199 8.97 -7.97 3.42
C ARG A 199 9.77 -6.78 2.88
N PRO A 200 9.19 -5.59 2.75
CA PRO A 200 9.97 -4.42 2.37
C PRO A 200 10.98 -4.07 3.47
N SER A 201 12.18 -3.72 3.03
CA SER A 201 13.29 -3.29 3.91
C SER A 201 13.15 -1.82 4.32
N TYR A 202 12.34 -1.07 3.55
CA TYR A 202 12.08 0.34 3.77
C TYR A 202 10.70 0.70 3.20
N ALA A 203 10.04 1.68 3.80
CA ALA A 203 8.80 2.22 3.29
C ALA A 203 8.86 3.73 3.18
N VAL A 204 8.28 4.26 2.09
CA VAL A 204 8.04 5.68 1.85
C VAL A 204 6.57 5.83 1.47
N ILE A 205 5.72 6.17 2.43
CA ILE A 205 4.30 6.39 2.15
C ILE A 205 4.15 7.71 1.38
N ASP A 206 3.58 7.63 0.20
CA ASP A 206 3.06 8.77 -0.52
C ASP A 206 1.77 9.24 0.17
N ALA A 207 1.89 10.29 0.93
CA ALA A 207 0.81 11.02 1.56
C ALA A 207 0.66 12.42 0.95
N THR A 208 1.05 12.64 -0.31
CA THR A 208 0.82 13.89 -1.02
C THR A 208 -0.68 14.11 -1.22
N VAL A 209 -1.33 13.11 -1.81
CA VAL A 209 -2.78 13.00 -1.93
C VAL A 209 -3.19 11.62 -1.41
N GLY A 210 -3.97 11.61 -0.36
CA GLY A 210 -4.53 10.37 0.20
C GLY A 210 -5.85 9.99 -0.46
N MET A 211 -6.34 8.78 -0.16
CA MET A 211 -7.61 8.26 -0.66
C MET A 211 -8.44 7.69 0.48
N GLU A 212 -9.65 8.15 0.64
CA GLU A 212 -10.58 7.61 1.64
C GLU A 212 -11.68 6.73 1.01
N GLY A 213 -12.45 6.05 1.82
CA GLY A 213 -13.66 5.36 1.40
C GLY A 213 -13.43 4.13 0.53
N LEU A 214 -13.97 4.16 -0.67
CA LEU A 214 -14.00 3.00 -1.58
C LEU A 214 -12.75 2.88 -2.48
N TRP A 215 -11.67 3.62 -2.18
CA TRP A 215 -10.30 3.52 -2.69
C TRP A 215 -10.06 3.67 -4.20
N GLN A 216 -11.09 3.75 -5.02
CA GLN A 216 -10.97 3.77 -6.49
C GLN A 216 -11.66 4.96 -7.16
N TYR A 217 -12.28 5.82 -6.38
CA TYR A 217 -13.03 6.96 -6.91
C TYR A 217 -12.28 8.27 -6.66
N PRO A 218 -11.89 9.01 -7.71
CA PRO A 218 -11.12 10.26 -7.56
C PRO A 218 -11.78 11.30 -6.65
N GLN A 219 -13.12 11.32 -6.56
CA GLN A 219 -13.85 12.21 -5.64
C GLN A 219 -13.64 11.90 -4.16
N ASP A 220 -13.08 10.75 -3.83
CA ASP A 220 -12.77 10.35 -2.46
C ASP A 220 -11.29 10.67 -2.12
N SER A 221 -10.56 11.40 -2.99
CA SER A 221 -9.19 11.86 -2.73
C SER A 221 -9.15 13.03 -1.74
N ARG A 222 -8.04 13.13 -1.01
CA ARG A 222 -7.80 14.19 -0.01
C ARG A 222 -6.37 14.70 -0.12
N GLU A 223 -6.20 16.00 -0.19
CA GLU A 223 -4.88 16.61 -0.07
C GLU A 223 -4.37 16.44 1.36
N VAL A 224 -3.19 15.89 1.52
CA VAL A 224 -2.52 15.69 2.82
C VAL A 224 -1.18 16.41 2.84
N GLY A 225 -0.42 16.37 1.74
CA GLY A 225 0.81 17.13 1.56
C GLY A 225 1.97 16.62 2.42
N LEU A 226 2.06 15.32 2.67
CA LEU A 226 3.10 14.71 3.52
C LEU A 226 3.82 13.56 2.83
N ILE A 227 5.01 13.25 3.35
CA ILE A 227 5.73 12.00 3.12
C ILE A 227 5.99 11.35 4.48
N VAL A 228 5.82 10.02 4.58
CA VAL A 228 6.15 9.25 5.78
C VAL A 228 7.14 8.17 5.43
N ALA A 229 8.28 8.10 6.12
CA ALA A 229 9.32 7.14 5.79
C ALA A 229 9.90 6.43 7.01
N GLY A 230 10.39 5.19 6.80
CA GLY A 230 11.06 4.44 7.86
C GLY A 230 11.51 3.05 7.43
N ARG A 231 12.41 2.47 8.22
CA ARG A 231 12.93 1.09 8.02
C ARG A 231 12.00 0.03 8.57
N ASP A 232 11.41 0.29 9.73
CA ASP A 232 10.43 -0.62 10.31
C ASP A 232 9.07 -0.38 9.66
N THR A 233 8.71 -1.26 8.72
CA THR A 233 7.49 -1.13 7.93
C THR A 233 6.21 -1.34 8.74
N LEU A 234 6.28 -2.04 9.88
CA LEU A 234 5.17 -2.12 10.83
C LEU A 234 4.97 -0.76 11.52
N ALA A 235 6.05 -0.13 12.00
CA ALA A 235 6.00 1.19 12.62
C ALA A 235 5.51 2.26 11.63
N VAL A 236 5.99 2.22 10.38
CA VAL A 236 5.54 3.13 9.32
C VAL A 236 4.04 2.99 9.06
N ASP A 237 3.53 1.77 9.00
CA ASP A 237 2.11 1.51 8.79
C ASP A 237 1.25 1.93 10.00
N ILE A 238 1.76 1.79 11.23
CA ILE A 238 1.12 2.31 12.45
C ILE A 238 0.98 3.84 12.38
N VAL A 239 2.06 4.54 12.01
CA VAL A 239 2.04 6.01 11.87
C VAL A 239 1.13 6.44 10.73
N GLY A 240 1.19 5.76 9.58
CA GLY A 240 0.30 6.02 8.45
C GLY A 240 -1.18 5.86 8.79
N ALA A 241 -1.54 4.82 9.54
CA ALA A 241 -2.90 4.62 10.03
C ALA A 241 -3.34 5.74 10.97
N ALA A 242 -2.46 6.11 11.92
CA ALA A 242 -2.73 7.20 12.86
C ALA A 242 -2.90 8.57 12.17
N LEU A 243 -2.15 8.85 11.10
CA LEU A 243 -2.34 10.04 10.27
C LEU A 243 -3.72 10.09 9.62
N MET A 244 -4.27 8.94 9.21
CA MET A 244 -5.63 8.84 8.68
C MET A 244 -6.72 8.91 9.77
N GLY A 245 -6.34 9.05 11.06
CA GLY A 245 -7.30 9.01 12.17
C GLY A 245 -7.87 7.61 12.42
N ILE A 246 -7.27 6.58 11.84
CA ILE A 246 -7.64 5.18 12.06
C ILE A 246 -6.80 4.66 13.24
N ASP A 247 -7.46 4.09 14.25
CA ASP A 247 -6.74 3.42 15.33
C ASP A 247 -5.97 2.21 14.76
N PRO A 248 -4.62 2.21 14.81
CA PRO A 248 -3.82 1.11 14.26
C PRO A 248 -4.17 -0.25 14.88
N LYS A 249 -4.69 -0.27 16.10
CA LYS A 249 -5.14 -1.48 16.79
C LYS A 249 -6.38 -2.13 16.13
N GLN A 250 -7.12 -1.40 15.30
CA GLN A 250 -8.23 -1.95 14.52
C GLN A 250 -7.78 -2.66 13.23
N ILE A 251 -6.53 -2.47 12.83
CA ILE A 251 -5.98 -3.06 11.61
C ILE A 251 -5.40 -4.44 11.92
N MET A 252 -6.12 -5.48 11.53
CA MET A 252 -5.83 -6.85 11.96
C MET A 252 -4.48 -7.37 11.48
N HIS A 253 -4.04 -7.06 10.28
CA HIS A 253 -2.72 -7.50 9.81
C HIS A 253 -1.57 -6.87 10.60
N LEU A 254 -1.72 -5.63 11.13
CA LEU A 254 -0.72 -5.05 12.02
C LEU A 254 -0.68 -5.81 13.35
N GLN A 255 -1.85 -6.16 13.90
CA GLN A 255 -1.94 -6.93 15.14
C GLN A 255 -1.34 -8.33 15.01
N TYR A 256 -1.68 -9.05 13.93
CA TYR A 256 -1.15 -10.38 13.69
C TYR A 256 0.37 -10.36 13.48
N LEU A 257 0.87 -9.39 12.72
CA LEU A 257 2.32 -9.26 12.49
C LEU A 257 3.06 -8.90 13.78
N ALA A 258 2.58 -7.92 14.55
CA ALA A 258 3.14 -7.55 15.83
C ALA A 258 3.21 -8.74 16.79
N LYS A 259 2.12 -9.52 16.88
CA LYS A 259 2.08 -10.75 17.68
C LYS A 259 3.11 -11.78 17.22
N GLN A 260 3.27 -11.97 15.91
CA GLN A 260 4.24 -12.92 15.36
C GLN A 260 5.69 -12.50 15.65
N GLU A 261 5.94 -11.20 15.70
CA GLU A 261 7.26 -10.61 16.03
C GLU A 261 7.51 -10.45 17.54
N GLY A 262 6.55 -10.81 18.38
CA GLY A 262 6.66 -10.65 19.83
C GLY A 262 6.61 -9.20 20.30
N THR A 263 5.97 -8.32 19.52
CA THR A 263 5.78 -6.90 19.83
C THR A 263 4.28 -6.55 19.90
N ILE A 264 3.96 -5.28 20.06
CA ILE A 264 2.59 -4.77 20.11
C ILE A 264 2.40 -3.61 19.14
N VAL A 265 1.15 -3.39 18.70
CA VAL A 265 0.76 -2.20 17.95
C VAL A 265 0.56 -1.05 18.93
N ASP A 266 1.60 -0.22 19.06
CA ASP A 266 1.60 0.90 20.00
C ASP A 266 2.38 2.10 19.43
N LEU A 267 1.65 3.17 19.14
CA LEU A 267 2.21 4.43 18.64
C LEU A 267 3.21 5.05 19.62
N GLY A 268 3.02 4.84 20.93
CA GLY A 268 3.91 5.38 21.97
C GLY A 268 5.31 4.77 21.98
N GLN A 269 5.53 3.64 21.29
CA GLN A 269 6.85 3.01 21.17
C GLN A 269 7.64 3.49 19.94
N ILE A 270 7.05 4.36 19.11
CA ILE A 270 7.64 4.84 17.86
C ILE A 270 8.17 6.26 18.06
N GLU A 271 9.46 6.44 17.76
CA GLU A 271 10.07 7.77 17.69
C GLU A 271 9.63 8.44 16.37
N ILE A 272 8.74 9.41 16.46
CA ILE A 272 8.31 10.20 15.30
C ILE A 272 9.18 11.46 15.23
N VAL A 273 9.83 11.65 14.07
CA VAL A 273 10.72 12.79 13.80
C VAL A 273 10.21 13.63 12.62
N GLY A 274 10.62 14.89 12.57
CA GLY A 274 10.13 15.87 11.59
C GLY A 274 8.82 16.50 12.04
N GLU A 275 7.80 16.46 11.21
CA GLU A 275 6.50 17.05 11.52
C GLU A 275 5.75 16.28 12.63
N PRO A 276 5.12 16.96 13.59
CA PRO A 276 4.37 16.31 14.64
C PRO A 276 3.06 15.68 14.11
N LEU A 277 2.87 14.39 14.38
CA LEU A 277 1.73 13.62 13.92
C LEU A 277 0.38 14.28 14.20
N ASP A 278 0.17 14.76 15.43
CA ASP A 278 -1.12 15.29 15.86
C ASP A 278 -1.55 16.58 15.14
N LYS A 279 -0.56 17.35 14.64
CA LYS A 279 -0.82 18.55 13.83
C LYS A 279 -1.40 18.20 12.45
N HIS A 280 -1.08 17.01 11.93
CA HIS A 280 -1.39 16.60 10.57
C HIS A 280 -2.42 15.46 10.49
N ARG A 281 -2.86 14.96 11.63
CA ARG A 281 -3.88 13.90 11.68
C ARG A 281 -5.17 14.38 11.01
N GLN A 282 -5.66 13.59 10.08
CA GLN A 282 -6.93 13.81 9.40
C GLN A 282 -7.87 12.63 9.67
N GLN A 283 -9.17 12.88 9.76
CA GLN A 283 -10.14 11.80 9.90
C GLN A 283 -10.58 11.34 8.51
N PHE A 284 -9.99 10.24 8.05
CA PHE A 284 -10.40 9.57 6.81
C PHE A 284 -11.67 8.76 7.04
N LYS A 285 -12.58 8.85 6.11
CA LYS A 285 -13.78 8.01 6.12
C LYS A 285 -13.40 6.57 5.76
N THR A 286 -13.98 5.63 6.48
CA THR A 286 -13.93 4.22 6.09
C THR A 286 -14.80 3.98 4.85
N GLY A 287 -14.58 2.85 4.15
CA GLY A 287 -15.44 2.47 3.03
C GLY A 287 -16.91 2.36 3.43
N PHE A 288 -17.18 1.94 4.67
CA PHE A 288 -18.52 1.84 5.20
C PHE A 288 -19.20 3.21 5.37
N GLN A 289 -18.50 4.18 5.98
CA GLN A 289 -19.04 5.54 6.16
C GLN A 289 -19.32 6.24 4.82
N VAL A 290 -18.46 6.02 3.82
CA VAL A 290 -18.69 6.56 2.47
C VAL A 290 -19.89 5.87 1.80
N PHE A 291 -20.06 4.56 2.02
CA PHE A 291 -21.20 3.82 1.53
C PHE A 291 -22.53 4.33 2.12
N GLU A 292 -22.62 4.46 3.45
CA GLU A 292 -23.81 4.98 4.14
C GLU A 292 -24.17 6.39 3.67
N ALA A 293 -23.16 7.25 3.49
CA ALA A 293 -23.39 8.61 2.97
C ALA A 293 -23.88 8.62 1.52
N ARG A 294 -23.44 7.64 0.70
CA ARG A 294 -23.80 7.53 -0.72
C ARG A 294 -25.15 6.86 -0.95
N TYR A 295 -25.54 5.96 -0.06
CA TYR A 295 -26.77 5.18 -0.13
C TYR A 295 -27.55 5.27 1.21
N PRO A 296 -28.07 6.45 1.58
CA PRO A 296 -28.70 6.66 2.90
C PRO A 296 -29.97 5.83 3.10
N GLU A 297 -30.56 5.31 2.01
CA GLU A 297 -31.71 4.41 2.06
C GLU A 297 -31.35 2.95 2.39
N VAL A 298 -30.05 2.61 2.45
CA VAL A 298 -29.57 1.27 2.78
C VAL A 298 -29.01 1.24 4.19
N HIS A 299 -29.68 0.51 5.07
CA HIS A 299 -29.26 0.35 6.45
C HIS A 299 -28.62 -1.01 6.64
N ILE A 300 -27.29 -1.03 6.93
CA ILE A 300 -26.56 -2.25 7.22
C ILE A 300 -26.46 -2.41 8.73
N VAL A 301 -27.13 -3.42 9.28
CA VAL A 301 -26.98 -3.81 10.68
C VAL A 301 -25.85 -4.83 10.79
N GLN A 302 -24.75 -4.43 11.40
CA GLN A 302 -23.61 -5.33 11.63
C GLN A 302 -23.88 -6.22 12.84
N GLY A 303 -23.75 -7.53 12.67
CA GLY A 303 -23.70 -8.47 13.79
C GLY A 303 -22.35 -8.38 14.53
N GLU A 304 -22.33 -8.80 15.80
CA GLU A 304 -21.12 -8.75 16.64
C GLU A 304 -19.92 -9.52 16.05
N SER A 305 -20.17 -10.51 15.20
CA SER A 305 -19.12 -11.30 14.51
C SER A 305 -18.82 -10.81 13.09
N ALA A 306 -19.44 -9.73 12.63
CA ALA A 306 -19.17 -9.18 11.30
C ALA A 306 -17.80 -8.51 11.27
N CYS A 307 -16.85 -9.12 10.57
CA CYS A 307 -15.57 -8.48 10.29
C CYS A 307 -15.67 -7.51 9.10
N SER A 308 -14.67 -6.69 8.92
CA SER A 308 -14.56 -5.77 7.78
C SER A 308 -14.76 -6.47 6.43
N GLY A 309 -14.36 -7.75 6.29
CA GLY A 309 -14.57 -8.55 5.10
C GLY A 309 -16.05 -8.76 4.77
N CYS A 310 -16.87 -9.15 5.75
CA CYS A 310 -18.31 -9.37 5.55
C CYS A 310 -19.04 -8.08 5.14
N THR A 311 -18.79 -7.00 5.86
CA THR A 311 -19.38 -5.69 5.55
C THR A 311 -19.02 -5.22 4.16
N ASN A 312 -17.81 -5.44 3.75
CA ASN A 312 -17.28 -4.96 2.49
C ASN A 312 -17.76 -5.74 1.27
N GLU A 313 -17.93 -7.04 1.39
CA GLU A 313 -18.56 -7.83 0.31
C GLU A 313 -19.99 -7.36 0.09
N LEU A 314 -20.74 -7.11 1.17
CA LEU A 314 -22.10 -6.60 1.09
C LEU A 314 -22.11 -5.19 0.46
N VAL A 315 -21.28 -4.27 0.94
CA VAL A 315 -21.14 -2.90 0.38
C VAL A 315 -20.78 -2.94 -1.09
N SER A 316 -19.83 -3.79 -1.48
CA SER A 316 -19.42 -3.94 -2.87
C SER A 316 -20.55 -4.48 -3.75
N ALA A 317 -21.26 -5.50 -3.27
CA ALA A 317 -22.40 -6.08 -3.99
C ALA A 317 -23.53 -5.06 -4.18
N ILE A 318 -23.90 -4.33 -3.13
CA ILE A 318 -24.96 -3.31 -3.20
C ILE A 318 -24.53 -2.16 -4.14
N THR A 319 -23.29 -1.70 -4.03
CA THR A 319 -22.76 -0.65 -4.92
C THR A 319 -22.83 -1.09 -6.38
N TYR A 320 -22.41 -2.31 -6.70
CA TYR A 320 -22.51 -2.87 -8.04
C TYR A 320 -23.95 -2.95 -8.54
N MET A 321 -24.87 -3.47 -7.71
CA MET A 321 -26.29 -3.59 -8.06
C MET A 321 -26.93 -2.23 -8.34
N LYS A 322 -26.63 -1.22 -7.52
CA LYS A 322 -27.11 0.16 -7.74
C LYS A 322 -26.57 0.76 -9.03
N GLN A 323 -25.29 0.59 -9.31
CA GLN A 323 -24.67 1.04 -10.57
C GLN A 323 -25.23 0.34 -11.78
N ALA A 324 -25.60 -0.93 -11.67
CA ALA A 324 -26.25 -1.70 -12.73
C ALA A 324 -27.77 -1.43 -12.87
N GLY A 325 -28.32 -0.48 -12.11
CA GLY A 325 -29.73 -0.08 -12.22
C GLY A 325 -30.73 -0.97 -11.46
N TYR A 326 -30.26 -1.90 -10.62
CA TYR A 326 -31.12 -2.73 -9.77
C TYR A 326 -31.66 -1.96 -8.56
N SER A 327 -32.27 -0.81 -8.78
CA SER A 327 -32.79 0.03 -7.68
C SER A 327 -34.21 -0.31 -7.24
N ARG A 328 -34.90 -1.23 -7.92
CA ARG A 328 -36.28 -1.62 -7.61
C ARG A 328 -36.32 -2.99 -6.92
N GLY A 329 -36.66 -3.03 -5.64
CA GLY A 329 -36.99 -4.26 -4.92
C GLY A 329 -36.17 -4.62 -3.70
N MET A 330 -35.32 -3.71 -3.15
CA MET A 330 -34.59 -3.94 -1.90
C MET A 330 -35.32 -3.35 -0.67
N GLY A 331 -36.63 -3.16 -0.75
CA GLY A 331 -37.47 -2.80 0.38
C GLY A 331 -38.31 -4.01 0.77
N GLY A 332 -37.87 -4.72 1.78
CA GLY A 332 -38.57 -5.84 2.43
C GLY A 332 -37.81 -6.28 3.65
#